data_40f3d898ae6fe905810f6351e0d705b0
#
_entry.id   40f3d898ae6fe905810f6351e0d705b0
#
_cell.length_a   1.000
_cell.length_b   1.000
_cell.length_c   1.000
_cell.angle_alpha   90.00
_cell.angle_beta   90.00
_cell.angle_gamma   90.00
#
_symmetry.space_group_name_H-M   'P 1'
#
loop_
_entity.id
_entity.type
_entity.pdbx_description
1 polymer ?
#
loop_
_entity_poly.entity_id
_entity_poly.type
_entity_poly.pdbx_seq_one_letter_code
_entity_poly.pdbx_strand_id
1 'polypeptide(L)'
;MKKLIAVVVLLSAAAVAQDNPLRRPVWELGPWFGGGTGLGQASEFKFINGGLRIGRVLTGELGSGRMRGTFEWAADIMPVYEVRQSALYTSGPQQWIYSFAANPVVLKYNWTGGNRVVPYLAAEGGLLFSSKEIPPGDTSRVNFMPGGAFGFYFLRGNRQAVDLSVHITHISNASLADHNPGINATIQFRVGYTWFK
;
A
#
# COMPACT_ATOMS: atom_id res chain seq x y z
N MET A 1 -19.65 -21.88 -22.15
CA MET A 1 -18.59 -20.92 -22.54
C MET A 1 -18.99 -19.55 -22.03
N LYS A 2 -18.44 -19.11 -20.89
CA LYS A 2 -18.73 -17.79 -20.29
C LYS A 2 -17.78 -16.79 -20.93
N LYS A 3 -18.32 -15.77 -21.61
CA LYS A 3 -17.57 -14.71 -22.27
C LYS A 3 -16.88 -13.86 -21.21
N LEU A 4 -15.54 -13.88 -21.21
CA LEU A 4 -14.69 -12.96 -20.44
C LEU A 4 -14.82 -11.59 -21.11
N ILE A 5 -15.52 -10.66 -20.45
CA ILE A 5 -15.59 -9.27 -20.93
C ILE A 5 -14.29 -8.60 -20.46
N ALA A 6 -13.33 -8.50 -21.37
CA ALA A 6 -12.16 -7.68 -21.19
C ALA A 6 -12.58 -6.21 -21.31
N VAL A 7 -12.62 -5.49 -20.20
CA VAL A 7 -12.76 -4.04 -20.19
C VAL A 7 -11.42 -3.45 -20.64
N VAL A 8 -11.25 -3.30 -21.93
CA VAL A 8 -10.17 -2.50 -22.51
C VAL A 8 -10.58 -1.04 -22.38
N VAL A 9 -10.09 -0.37 -21.35
CA VAL A 9 -10.18 1.08 -21.24
C VAL A 9 -9.24 1.69 -22.28
N LEU A 10 -9.80 2.06 -23.42
CA LEU A 10 -9.10 2.82 -24.47
C LEU A 10 -8.69 4.17 -23.89
N LEU A 11 -7.42 4.31 -23.56
CA LEU A 11 -6.75 5.57 -23.21
C LEU A 11 -6.52 6.36 -24.51
N SER A 12 -7.53 7.03 -25.03
CA SER A 12 -7.35 8.06 -26.04
C SER A 12 -6.68 9.27 -25.41
N ALA A 13 -5.39 9.40 -25.64
CA ALA A 13 -4.59 10.50 -25.11
C ALA A 13 -4.45 11.59 -26.16
N ALA A 14 -5.12 12.70 -25.97
CA ALA A 14 -4.69 13.96 -26.56
C ALA A 14 -3.27 14.26 -26.04
N ALA A 15 -2.31 14.43 -26.95
CA ALA A 15 -0.92 14.73 -26.63
C ALA A 15 -0.77 16.23 -26.26
N VAL A 16 -1.36 16.64 -25.16
CA VAL A 16 -0.95 17.85 -24.46
C VAL A 16 0.32 17.49 -23.68
N ALA A 17 1.34 18.33 -23.75
CA ALA A 17 2.55 18.16 -22.93
C ALA A 17 2.14 18.14 -21.46
N GLN A 18 2.01 16.93 -20.90
CA GLN A 18 1.58 16.75 -19.53
C GLN A 18 2.76 17.03 -18.61
N ASP A 19 2.63 18.06 -17.78
CA ASP A 19 3.58 18.34 -16.73
C ASP A 19 3.48 17.27 -15.64
N ASN A 20 4.62 16.69 -15.24
CA ASN A 20 4.65 15.71 -14.17
C ASN A 20 4.67 16.43 -12.80
N PRO A 21 3.59 16.37 -12.01
CA PRO A 21 3.50 17.11 -10.75
C PRO A 21 4.53 16.66 -9.71
N LEU A 22 5.01 15.41 -9.81
CA LEU A 22 5.99 14.84 -8.88
C LEU A 22 7.42 15.38 -9.05
N ARG A 23 7.69 16.24 -10.04
CA ARG A 23 9.02 16.87 -10.25
C ARG A 23 9.35 18.00 -9.27
N ARG A 24 8.39 18.40 -8.46
CA ARG A 24 8.51 19.53 -7.53
C ARG A 24 7.77 19.23 -6.23
N PRO A 25 8.07 19.95 -5.14
CA PRO A 25 7.31 19.85 -3.91
C PRO A 25 5.81 20.08 -4.15
N VAL A 26 5.00 19.06 -3.83
CA VAL A 26 3.54 19.06 -4.03
C VAL A 26 2.90 18.17 -2.97
N TRP A 27 1.68 18.50 -2.54
CA TRP A 27 0.89 17.62 -1.69
C TRP A 27 0.22 16.52 -2.50
N GLU A 28 0.20 15.32 -1.94
CA GLU A 28 -0.56 14.17 -2.39
C GLU A 28 -1.73 13.91 -1.44
N LEU A 29 -2.90 13.64 -2.00
CA LEU A 29 -4.07 13.19 -1.24
C LEU A 29 -4.86 12.21 -2.09
N GLY A 30 -5.27 11.07 -1.51
CA GLY A 30 -6.11 10.13 -2.26
C GLY A 30 -6.58 8.93 -1.47
N PRO A 31 -7.76 8.41 -1.81
CA PRO A 31 -8.23 7.12 -1.35
C PRO A 31 -7.54 5.99 -2.10
N TRP A 32 -7.45 4.85 -1.45
CA TRP A 32 -6.99 3.62 -2.05
C TRP A 32 -7.73 2.41 -1.43
N PHE A 33 -7.72 1.32 -2.16
CA PHE A 33 -8.27 0.04 -1.75
C PHE A 33 -7.33 -1.09 -2.17
N GLY A 34 -7.29 -2.15 -1.38
CA GLY A 34 -6.39 -3.27 -1.65
C GLY A 34 -6.76 -4.54 -0.94
N GLY A 35 -5.93 -5.54 -1.17
CA GLY A 35 -6.03 -6.82 -0.53
C GLY A 35 -4.91 -7.76 -0.94
N GLY A 36 -4.83 -8.88 -0.26
CA GLY A 36 -3.75 -9.81 -0.52
C GLY A 36 -3.79 -11.05 0.35
N THR A 37 -2.62 -11.66 0.48
CA THR A 37 -2.47 -12.92 1.22
C THR A 37 -1.12 -12.93 1.96
N GLY A 38 -1.03 -13.73 3.01
CA GLY A 38 0.25 -14.09 3.58
C GLY A 38 1.08 -14.93 2.61
N LEU A 39 2.36 -15.01 2.85
CA LEU A 39 3.30 -15.81 2.07
C LEU A 39 3.81 -17.03 2.87
N GLY A 40 4.18 -18.09 2.17
CA GLY A 40 4.69 -19.30 2.76
C GLY A 40 3.68 -19.95 3.72
N GLN A 41 4.08 -20.23 4.95
CA GLN A 41 3.21 -20.83 5.96
C GLN A 41 2.00 -19.95 6.34
N ALA A 42 2.08 -18.63 6.09
CA ALA A 42 0.99 -17.69 6.32
C ALA A 42 0.02 -17.54 5.14
N SER A 43 0.13 -18.34 4.09
CA SER A 43 -0.64 -18.20 2.84
C SER A 43 -2.17 -18.29 3.00
N GLU A 44 -2.65 -18.87 4.09
CA GLU A 44 -4.07 -18.90 4.41
C GLU A 44 -4.63 -17.58 4.95
N PHE A 45 -3.78 -16.71 5.51
CA PHE A 45 -4.22 -15.36 5.87
C PHE A 45 -4.61 -14.59 4.61
N LYS A 46 -5.77 -13.94 4.65
CA LYS A 46 -6.24 -13.06 3.58
C LYS A 46 -6.49 -11.67 4.15
N PHE A 47 -6.27 -10.67 3.33
CA PHE A 47 -6.35 -9.28 3.71
C PHE A 47 -7.26 -8.51 2.76
N ILE A 48 -8.10 -7.65 3.31
CA ILE A 48 -8.84 -6.62 2.58
C ILE A 48 -8.63 -5.32 3.34
N ASN A 49 -8.22 -4.29 2.65
CA ASN A 49 -7.95 -3.01 3.29
C ASN A 49 -8.31 -1.83 2.38
N GLY A 50 -8.55 -0.71 3.01
CA GLY A 50 -8.82 0.54 2.32
C GLY A 50 -8.55 1.72 3.23
N GLY A 51 -8.11 2.81 2.63
CA GLY A 51 -7.69 3.96 3.40
C GLY A 51 -7.54 5.23 2.59
N LEU A 52 -7.01 6.22 3.27
CA LEU A 52 -6.66 7.52 2.75
C LEU A 52 -5.16 7.74 2.92
N ARG A 53 -4.52 8.25 1.89
CA ARG A 53 -3.14 8.72 1.90
C ARG A 53 -3.10 10.23 1.90
N ILE A 54 -2.25 10.80 2.76
CA ILE A 54 -1.75 12.15 2.64
C ILE A 54 -0.24 12.09 2.50
N GLY A 55 0.32 12.80 1.53
CA GLY A 55 1.76 12.81 1.28
C GLY A 55 2.27 14.17 0.86
N ARG A 56 3.57 14.32 0.89
CA ARG A 56 4.25 15.50 0.37
C ARG A 56 5.55 15.11 -0.31
N VAL A 57 5.67 15.47 -1.56
CA VAL A 57 6.96 15.47 -2.26
C VAL A 57 7.85 16.53 -1.60
N LEU A 58 8.98 16.09 -1.05
CA LEU A 58 9.84 16.92 -0.20
C LEU A 58 10.90 17.67 -0.99
N THR A 59 11.31 17.09 -2.14
CA THR A 59 12.43 17.63 -2.94
C THR A 59 11.97 18.00 -4.34
N GLY A 60 12.73 18.89 -4.99
CA GLY A 60 12.76 18.93 -6.45
C GLY A 60 13.44 17.69 -7.02
N GLU A 61 13.56 17.62 -8.35
CA GLU A 61 14.26 16.52 -9.02
C GLU A 61 15.74 16.45 -8.60
N LEU A 62 16.14 15.26 -8.18
CA LEU A 62 17.51 14.89 -7.84
C LEU A 62 18.05 13.89 -8.86
N GLY A 63 19.36 13.83 -9.00
CA GLY A 63 20.02 12.91 -9.91
C GLY A 63 19.86 13.29 -11.39
N SER A 64 20.23 12.36 -12.27
CA SER A 64 20.19 12.56 -13.72
C SER A 64 19.84 11.27 -14.45
N GLY A 65 19.49 11.39 -15.73
CA GLY A 65 19.17 10.24 -16.57
C GLY A 65 18.04 9.39 -16.00
N ARG A 66 18.25 8.07 -15.93
CA ARG A 66 17.25 7.09 -15.43
C ARG A 66 17.05 7.15 -13.91
N MET A 67 18.00 7.73 -13.18
CA MET A 67 17.93 7.88 -11.72
C MET A 67 17.30 9.21 -11.28
N ARG A 68 16.82 10.04 -12.22
CA ARG A 68 16.15 11.29 -11.90
C ARG A 68 14.87 11.01 -11.11
N GLY A 69 14.72 11.65 -9.96
CA GLY A 69 13.57 11.41 -9.11
C GLY A 69 13.46 12.38 -7.95
N THR A 70 12.44 12.17 -7.12
CA THR A 70 12.14 12.99 -5.94
C THR A 70 11.88 12.11 -4.73
N PHE A 71 12.21 12.62 -3.55
CA PHE A 71 11.79 12.02 -2.28
C PHE A 71 10.44 12.56 -1.84
N GLU A 72 9.65 11.68 -1.28
CA GLU A 72 8.32 11.95 -0.74
C GLU A 72 8.17 11.28 0.62
N TRP A 73 7.50 11.98 1.53
CA TRP A 73 6.93 11.41 2.74
C TRP A 73 5.43 11.33 2.58
N ALA A 74 4.85 10.23 3.05
CA ALA A 74 3.41 10.08 3.13
C ALA A 74 3.00 9.37 4.42
N ALA A 75 1.71 9.46 4.74
CA ALA A 75 1.06 8.70 5.79
C ALA A 75 -0.25 8.10 5.27
N ASP A 76 -0.55 6.87 5.69
CA ASP A 76 -1.81 6.19 5.39
C ASP A 76 -2.63 6.02 6.67
N ILE A 77 -3.93 6.29 6.59
CA ILE A 77 -4.92 5.91 7.60
C ILE A 77 -5.84 4.87 6.96
N MET A 78 -5.95 3.72 7.60
CA MET A 78 -6.68 2.55 7.10
C MET A 78 -7.84 2.23 8.07
N PRO A 79 -9.00 2.88 7.94
CA PRO A 79 -10.16 2.61 8.80
C PRO A 79 -10.72 1.20 8.58
N VAL A 80 -10.42 0.58 7.46
CA VAL A 80 -10.79 -0.80 7.14
C VAL A 80 -9.51 -1.59 6.89
N TYR A 81 -9.22 -2.53 7.78
CA TYR A 81 -8.16 -3.52 7.60
C TYR A 81 -8.67 -4.86 8.13
N GLU A 82 -9.26 -5.64 7.23
CA GLU A 82 -9.83 -6.94 7.56
C GLU A 82 -8.79 -8.04 7.37
N VAL A 83 -8.65 -8.88 8.38
CA VAL A 83 -7.77 -10.05 8.35
C VAL A 83 -8.58 -11.32 8.53
N ARG A 84 -8.60 -12.17 7.51
CA ARG A 84 -9.12 -13.53 7.63
C ARG A 84 -8.04 -14.42 8.21
N GLN A 85 -8.30 -14.98 9.38
CA GLN A 85 -7.35 -15.86 10.05
C GLN A 85 -7.23 -17.21 9.33
N SER A 86 -6.02 -17.80 9.42
CA SER A 86 -5.74 -19.14 8.95
C SER A 86 -6.41 -20.19 9.85
N ALA A 87 -6.94 -21.26 9.25
CA ALA A 87 -7.44 -22.41 9.99
C ALA A 87 -6.34 -23.13 10.79
N LEU A 88 -5.08 -22.98 10.41
CA LEU A 88 -3.94 -23.56 11.13
C LEU A 88 -3.77 -22.98 12.54
N TYR A 89 -4.27 -21.79 12.79
CA TYR A 89 -4.15 -21.08 14.07
C TYR A 89 -5.47 -21.03 14.85
N THR A 90 -6.55 -21.62 14.34
CA THR A 90 -7.85 -21.63 15.01
C THR A 90 -8.38 -23.06 15.10
N SER A 91 -8.83 -23.48 16.28
CA SER A 91 -9.58 -24.73 16.46
C SER A 91 -11.03 -24.63 16.00
N GLY A 92 -11.43 -23.54 15.35
CA GLY A 92 -12.77 -23.21 14.93
C GLY A 92 -12.85 -22.72 13.47
N PRO A 93 -14.03 -22.30 13.01
CA PRO A 93 -14.19 -21.78 11.66
C PRO A 93 -13.34 -20.53 11.43
N GLN A 94 -12.83 -20.39 10.21
CA GLN A 94 -12.11 -19.19 9.80
C GLN A 94 -12.97 -17.94 10.01
N GLN A 95 -12.39 -16.89 10.60
CA GLN A 95 -13.07 -15.63 10.92
C GLN A 95 -12.36 -14.46 10.26
N TRP A 96 -13.16 -13.48 9.86
CA TRP A 96 -12.64 -12.14 9.56
C TRP A 96 -12.50 -11.35 10.86
N ILE A 97 -11.37 -10.72 11.03
CA ILE A 97 -11.06 -9.85 12.16
C ILE A 97 -10.98 -8.43 11.65
N TYR A 98 -11.87 -7.60 12.17
CA TYR A 98 -11.82 -6.17 11.91
C TYR A 98 -10.62 -5.55 12.62
N SER A 99 -9.95 -4.69 11.90
CA SER A 99 -8.83 -3.91 12.40
C SER A 99 -8.85 -2.50 11.84
N PHE A 100 -8.22 -1.61 12.57
CA PHE A 100 -7.82 -0.28 12.14
C PHE A 100 -6.30 -0.27 12.01
N ALA A 101 -5.75 0.38 10.98
CA ALA A 101 -4.32 0.52 10.84
C ALA A 101 -3.92 1.93 10.43
N ALA A 102 -2.67 2.29 10.73
CA ALA A 102 -2.06 3.53 10.29
C ALA A 102 -0.59 3.31 9.98
N ASN A 103 -0.14 3.84 8.85
CA ASN A 103 1.28 3.94 8.50
C ASN A 103 1.67 5.43 8.56
N PRO A 104 2.18 5.93 9.70
CA PRO A 104 2.60 7.33 9.82
C PRO A 104 3.86 7.64 9.02
N VAL A 105 4.60 6.61 8.62
CA VAL A 105 5.83 6.76 7.86
C VAL A 105 5.76 5.91 6.61
N VAL A 106 5.68 6.58 5.47
CA VAL A 106 5.84 6.02 4.13
C VAL A 106 6.86 6.91 3.41
N LEU A 107 8.07 6.41 3.23
CA LEU A 107 9.13 7.13 2.53
C LEU A 107 9.22 6.59 1.10
N LYS A 108 8.99 7.47 0.11
CA LYS A 108 8.99 7.08 -1.30
C LYS A 108 10.12 7.76 -2.07
N TYR A 109 10.63 7.05 -3.06
CA TYR A 109 11.43 7.61 -4.13
C TYR A 109 10.66 7.45 -5.44
N ASN A 110 10.31 8.58 -6.07
CA ASN A 110 9.55 8.63 -7.31
C ASN A 110 10.50 8.86 -8.48
N TRP A 111 10.56 7.96 -9.47
CA TRP A 111 11.36 8.14 -10.69
C TRP A 111 10.61 9.03 -11.68
N THR A 112 10.97 10.30 -11.72
CA THR A 112 10.23 11.35 -12.44
C THR A 112 10.64 11.54 -13.91
N GLY A 113 11.45 10.66 -14.45
CA GLY A 113 11.89 10.74 -15.86
C GLY A 113 10.75 10.65 -16.90
N GLY A 114 9.65 9.98 -16.54
CA GLY A 114 8.46 9.86 -17.38
C GLY A 114 7.44 10.98 -17.15
N ASN A 115 6.62 11.26 -18.18
CA ASN A 115 5.54 12.25 -18.09
C ASN A 115 4.15 11.64 -17.89
N ARG A 116 3.99 10.34 -18.09
CA ARG A 116 2.70 9.64 -17.96
C ARG A 116 2.71 8.55 -16.91
N VAL A 117 3.85 7.90 -16.75
CA VAL A 117 4.03 6.80 -15.79
C VAL A 117 5.23 7.15 -14.92
N VAL A 118 5.02 7.15 -13.62
CA VAL A 118 6.04 7.43 -12.62
C VAL A 118 6.16 6.21 -11.70
N PRO A 119 7.19 5.38 -11.89
CA PRO A 119 7.48 4.30 -10.95
C PRO A 119 7.89 4.87 -9.59
N TYR A 120 7.66 4.13 -8.51
CA TYR A 120 8.19 4.48 -7.20
C TYR A 120 8.55 3.23 -6.38
N LEU A 121 9.45 3.43 -5.43
CA LEU A 121 9.76 2.49 -4.36
C LEU A 121 9.44 3.15 -3.03
N ALA A 122 8.88 2.39 -2.08
CA ALA A 122 8.58 2.89 -0.75
C ALA A 122 9.09 1.96 0.34
N ALA A 123 9.48 2.57 1.48
CA ALA A 123 9.62 1.90 2.77
C ALA A 123 8.49 2.38 3.69
N GLU A 124 7.88 1.47 4.42
CA GLU A 124 6.69 1.75 5.22
C GLU A 124 6.86 1.29 6.65
N GLY A 125 6.29 2.05 7.59
CA GLY A 125 6.22 1.68 9.00
C GLY A 125 4.87 2.04 9.59
N GLY A 126 4.19 1.06 10.19
CA GLY A 126 2.85 1.26 10.69
C GLY A 126 2.47 0.40 11.88
N LEU A 127 1.25 0.63 12.34
CA LEU A 127 0.60 -0.04 13.45
C LEU A 127 -0.75 -0.61 13.00
N LEU A 128 -1.08 -1.79 13.51
CA LEU A 128 -2.35 -2.47 13.34
C LEU A 128 -3.00 -2.65 14.71
N PHE A 129 -4.23 -2.20 14.84
CA PHE A 129 -5.07 -2.36 16.02
C PHE A 129 -6.25 -3.25 15.67
N SER A 130 -6.32 -4.45 16.22
CA SER A 130 -7.31 -5.46 15.84
C SER A 130 -8.30 -5.76 16.95
N SER A 131 -9.51 -6.16 16.56
CA SER A 131 -10.57 -6.56 17.52
C SER A 131 -10.26 -7.86 18.25
N LYS A 132 -9.38 -8.69 17.68
CA LYS A 132 -8.87 -9.94 18.26
C LYS A 132 -7.37 -10.05 18.02
N GLU A 133 -6.71 -10.98 18.67
CA GLU A 133 -5.28 -11.27 18.48
C GLU A 133 -4.98 -11.74 17.05
N ILE A 134 -3.85 -11.29 16.52
CA ILE A 134 -3.35 -11.64 15.17
C ILE A 134 -1.84 -11.94 15.24
N PRO A 135 -1.39 -13.19 14.92
CA PRO A 135 -2.19 -14.42 14.83
C PRO A 135 -2.88 -14.76 16.15
N PRO A 136 -3.88 -15.67 16.18
CA PRO A 136 -4.50 -16.09 17.43
C PRO A 136 -3.56 -16.93 18.29
N GLY A 137 -3.73 -16.88 19.61
CA GLY A 137 -3.02 -17.69 20.59
C GLY A 137 -1.94 -16.95 21.38
N ASP A 138 -2.36 -16.25 22.43
CA ASP A 138 -1.50 -15.53 23.38
C ASP A 138 -0.54 -14.51 22.70
N THR A 139 -1.04 -13.90 21.64
CA THR A 139 -0.33 -12.85 20.88
C THR A 139 -0.86 -11.46 21.24
N SER A 140 -0.98 -10.56 20.29
CA SER A 140 -1.39 -9.17 20.56
C SER A 140 -2.49 -8.69 19.61
N ARG A 141 -3.31 -7.78 20.12
CA ARG A 141 -4.23 -6.97 19.31
C ARG A 141 -3.56 -5.73 18.72
N VAL A 142 -2.35 -5.43 19.17
CA VAL A 142 -1.52 -4.34 18.65
C VAL A 142 -0.30 -4.95 18.00
N ASN A 143 -0.12 -4.68 16.70
CA ASN A 143 0.98 -5.21 15.92
C ASN A 143 1.66 -4.08 15.14
N PHE A 144 2.95 -4.23 14.90
CA PHE A 144 3.73 -3.39 14.00
C PHE A 144 3.64 -3.93 12.59
N MET A 145 3.69 -3.03 11.60
CA MET A 145 3.60 -3.34 10.17
C MET A 145 4.75 -2.68 9.39
N PRO A 146 6.02 -3.06 9.62
CA PRO A 146 7.07 -2.64 8.72
C PRO A 146 6.92 -3.30 7.36
N GLY A 147 7.26 -2.57 6.30
CA GLY A 147 7.11 -3.09 4.95
C GLY A 147 7.77 -2.23 3.89
N GLY A 148 7.47 -2.57 2.66
CA GLY A 148 7.87 -1.81 1.49
C GLY A 148 6.91 -2.01 0.35
N ALA A 149 6.97 -1.10 -0.62
CA ALA A 149 6.12 -1.16 -1.79
C ALA A 149 6.87 -0.77 -3.06
N PHE A 150 6.43 -1.35 -4.17
CA PHE A 150 6.76 -0.90 -5.50
C PHE A 150 5.48 -0.58 -6.25
N GLY A 151 5.43 0.57 -6.90
CA GLY A 151 4.22 1.00 -7.59
C GLY A 151 4.46 1.92 -8.75
N PHE A 152 3.34 2.33 -9.37
CA PHE A 152 3.31 3.20 -10.53
C PHE A 152 2.17 4.20 -10.39
N TYR A 153 2.47 5.47 -10.54
CA TYR A 153 1.48 6.49 -10.83
C TYR A 153 1.24 6.58 -12.34
N PHE A 154 0.01 6.39 -12.75
CA PHE A 154 -0.47 6.65 -14.10
C PHE A 154 -1.10 8.04 -14.11
N LEU A 155 -0.32 9.04 -14.52
CA LEU A 155 -0.72 10.44 -14.46
C LEU A 155 -1.89 10.74 -15.40
N ARG A 156 -2.86 11.49 -14.88
CA ARG A 156 -4.03 11.99 -15.61
C ARG A 156 -4.08 13.51 -15.50
N GLY A 157 -3.64 14.17 -16.58
CA GLY A 157 -3.43 15.62 -16.52
C GLY A 157 -2.34 15.98 -15.50
N ASN A 158 -2.33 17.21 -15.07
CA ASN A 158 -1.23 17.78 -14.27
C ASN A 158 -1.43 17.61 -12.76
N ARG A 159 -2.55 17.03 -12.30
CA ARG A 159 -2.92 17.02 -10.88
C ARG A 159 -3.54 15.73 -10.38
N GLN A 160 -3.59 14.69 -11.19
CA GLN A 160 -4.27 13.44 -10.83
C GLN A 160 -3.46 12.24 -11.31
N ALA A 161 -3.59 11.12 -10.58
CA ALA A 161 -3.06 9.84 -10.99
C ALA A 161 -3.94 8.67 -10.53
N VAL A 162 -3.87 7.57 -11.26
CA VAL A 162 -4.20 6.25 -10.74
C VAL A 162 -2.92 5.66 -10.19
N ASP A 163 -2.94 5.21 -8.94
CA ASP A 163 -1.84 4.50 -8.28
C ASP A 163 -2.11 3.00 -8.32
N LEU A 164 -1.15 2.23 -8.80
CA LEU A 164 -1.15 0.76 -8.72
C LEU A 164 0.12 0.31 -8.04
N SER A 165 -0.01 -0.50 -6.98
CA SER A 165 1.15 -0.92 -6.20
C SER A 165 1.04 -2.32 -5.63
N VAL A 166 2.21 -2.88 -5.36
CA VAL A 166 2.41 -4.14 -4.64
C VAL A 166 3.15 -3.82 -3.35
N HIS A 167 2.62 -4.30 -2.24
CA HIS A 167 3.17 -4.11 -0.90
C HIS A 167 3.60 -5.44 -0.33
N ILE A 168 4.75 -5.45 0.32
CA ILE A 168 5.19 -6.56 1.16
C ILE A 168 5.24 -6.02 2.59
N THR A 169 4.50 -6.65 3.50
CA THR A 169 4.37 -6.20 4.88
C THR A 169 4.62 -7.36 5.84
N HIS A 170 5.41 -7.12 6.86
CA HIS A 170 5.54 -7.99 8.03
C HIS A 170 4.57 -7.51 9.12
N ILE A 171 3.91 -8.44 9.81
CA ILE A 171 3.01 -8.12 10.93
C ILE A 171 3.48 -8.88 12.15
N SER A 172 3.83 -8.17 13.22
CA SER A 172 4.28 -8.79 14.48
C SER A 172 4.06 -7.85 15.66
N ASN A 173 3.97 -8.41 16.85
CA ASN A 173 3.83 -7.63 18.07
C ASN A 173 5.18 -7.17 18.66
N ALA A 174 6.30 -7.41 17.98
CA ALA A 174 7.65 -7.09 18.47
C ALA A 174 7.95 -7.64 19.89
N SER A 175 7.39 -8.79 20.21
CA SER A 175 7.51 -9.44 21.54
C SER A 175 6.91 -8.63 22.70
N LEU A 176 5.87 -7.82 22.43
CA LEU A 176 5.08 -7.14 23.48
C LEU A 176 4.08 -8.05 24.17
N ALA A 177 3.92 -9.31 23.72
CA ALA A 177 3.10 -10.34 24.33
C ALA A 177 3.92 -11.63 24.51
N ASP A 178 3.35 -12.63 25.18
CA ASP A 178 4.05 -13.87 25.54
C ASP A 178 4.54 -14.66 24.31
N HIS A 179 3.79 -14.57 23.20
CA HIS A 179 4.15 -15.21 21.94
C HIS A 179 4.19 -14.19 20.80
N ASN A 180 5.17 -14.34 19.91
CA ASN A 180 5.32 -13.50 18.72
C ASN A 180 5.59 -14.35 17.47
N PRO A 181 4.65 -15.23 17.04
CA PRO A 181 4.82 -15.98 15.81
C PRO A 181 4.81 -15.07 14.58
N GLY A 182 4.10 -13.95 14.64
CA GLY A 182 3.96 -12.97 13.57
C GLY A 182 3.35 -13.54 12.27
N ILE A 183 3.15 -12.68 11.29
CA ILE A 183 2.95 -13.02 9.89
C ILE A 183 4.16 -12.51 9.14
N ASN A 184 5.11 -13.39 8.88
CA ASN A 184 6.46 -13.01 8.43
C ASN A 184 6.46 -12.18 7.15
N ALA A 185 5.59 -12.50 6.21
CA ALA A 185 5.41 -11.67 5.02
C ALA A 185 3.99 -11.80 4.46
N THR A 186 3.46 -10.69 4.02
CA THR A 186 2.24 -10.64 3.22
C THR A 186 2.57 -10.02 1.86
N ILE A 187 1.79 -10.37 0.84
CA ILE A 187 1.79 -9.66 -0.43
C ILE A 187 0.40 -9.07 -0.65
N GLN A 188 0.33 -7.78 -0.91
CA GLN A 188 -0.92 -7.04 -1.07
C GLN A 188 -0.85 -6.17 -2.32
N PHE A 189 -1.93 -6.15 -3.09
CA PHE A 189 -2.09 -5.27 -4.25
C PHE A 189 -2.99 -4.13 -3.84
N ARG A 190 -2.65 -2.90 -4.26
CA ARG A 190 -3.44 -1.70 -4.01
C ARG A 190 -3.71 -0.95 -5.29
N VAL A 191 -4.90 -0.38 -5.38
CA VAL A 191 -5.30 0.59 -6.39
C VAL A 191 -5.77 1.85 -5.68
N GLY A 192 -5.26 2.99 -6.10
CA GLY A 192 -5.59 4.29 -5.53
C GLY A 192 -5.92 5.32 -6.62
N TYR A 193 -6.53 6.40 -6.17
CA TYR A 193 -6.70 7.60 -6.98
C TYR A 193 -6.19 8.80 -6.22
N THR A 194 -5.25 9.50 -6.81
CA THR A 194 -4.46 10.54 -6.15
C THR A 194 -4.67 11.90 -6.81
N TRP A 195 -4.81 12.93 -5.98
CA TRP A 195 -4.78 14.34 -6.37
C TRP A 195 -3.50 14.99 -5.88
N PHE A 196 -2.86 15.77 -6.74
CA PHE A 196 -1.70 16.59 -6.42
C PHE A 196 -2.09 18.07 -6.32
N LYS A 197 -1.70 18.74 -5.22
CA LYS A 197 -2.03 20.14 -4.91
C LYS A 197 -0.81 20.94 -4.49
#